data_e4aa8a231299923e13a4d926f84878b9
#
_entry.id   e4aa8a231299923e13a4d926f84878b9
#
_cell.length_a   1.000
_cell.length_b   1.000
_cell.length_c   1.000
_cell.angle_alpha   90.00
_cell.angle_beta   90.00
_cell.angle_gamma   90.00
#
_symmetry.space_group_name_H-M   'P 1'
#
loop_
_entity.id
_entity.type
_entity.pdbx_description
1 polymer ?
#
loop_
_entity_poly.entity_id
_entity_poly.type
_entity_poly.pdbx_seq_one_letter_code
_entity_poly.pdbx_strand_id
1 'polypeptide(L)'
;NIAKEYLIQLENNPKSLKQIQTNLLGVFANNNEIANIIEKEWETYWKKHKDNPYFAQFGVWLYNQTKQYDKSFELAKQIDNKFEDGSGATMLSFGEDMLNSNNLDYALKAVNYMLKKGKDAVFYQRCKILSLSLSYKQFISKNPKTEKDFITLENDYNNFFKEFSYSKETFEIILQMGNFFAFYINKPQEAVDMLEEAINKGF
;
A
#
# COMPACT_ATOMS: atom_id res chain seq x y z
N ASN A 1 -6.09 -31.96 0.34
CA ASN A 1 -5.16 -30.92 0.79
C ASN A 1 -5.71 -29.56 0.39
N ILE A 2 -6.20 -28.82 1.37
CA ILE A 2 -6.91 -27.52 1.20
C ILE A 2 -6.08 -26.51 0.35
N ALA A 3 -4.75 -26.54 0.50
CA ALA A 3 -3.86 -25.67 -0.29
C ALA A 3 -3.98 -25.95 -1.80
N LYS A 4 -3.96 -27.23 -2.18
CA LYS A 4 -4.11 -27.62 -3.60
C LYS A 4 -5.48 -27.24 -4.16
N GLU A 5 -6.54 -27.40 -3.37
CA GLU A 5 -7.90 -27.04 -3.78
C GLU A 5 -8.01 -25.54 -4.09
N TYR A 6 -7.45 -24.66 -3.24
CA TYR A 6 -7.42 -23.22 -3.50
C TYR A 6 -6.58 -22.85 -4.73
N LEU A 7 -5.45 -23.52 -4.96
CA LEU A 7 -4.60 -23.27 -6.12
C LEU A 7 -5.30 -23.73 -7.42
N ILE A 8 -5.96 -24.88 -7.40
CA ILE A 8 -6.79 -25.36 -8.52
C ILE A 8 -7.99 -24.41 -8.75
N GLN A 9 -8.63 -23.94 -7.69
CA GLN A 9 -9.70 -22.97 -7.80
C GLN A 9 -9.20 -21.66 -8.44
N LEU A 10 -8.02 -21.16 -8.05
CA LEU A 10 -7.42 -19.97 -8.62
C LEU A 10 -7.07 -20.15 -10.11
N GLU A 11 -6.57 -21.33 -10.48
CA GLU A 11 -6.27 -21.68 -11.86
C GLU A 11 -7.52 -21.65 -12.75
N ASN A 12 -8.60 -22.29 -12.27
CA ASN A 12 -9.85 -22.39 -13.02
C ASN A 12 -10.71 -21.11 -12.99
N ASN A 13 -10.59 -20.32 -11.92
CA ASN A 13 -11.33 -19.08 -11.75
C ASN A 13 -10.46 -17.98 -11.12
N PRO A 14 -9.69 -17.23 -11.90
CA PRO A 14 -8.83 -16.16 -11.41
C PRO A 14 -9.55 -15.08 -10.58
N LYS A 15 -10.85 -14.86 -10.82
CA LYS A 15 -11.66 -13.90 -10.05
C LYS A 15 -11.85 -14.33 -8.59
N SER A 16 -11.60 -15.59 -8.26
CA SER A 16 -11.68 -16.09 -6.89
C SER A 16 -10.51 -15.67 -5.98
N LEU A 17 -9.47 -15.02 -6.52
CA LEU A 17 -8.27 -14.62 -5.77
C LEU A 17 -8.61 -13.93 -4.45
N LYS A 18 -9.43 -12.88 -4.49
CA LYS A 18 -9.79 -12.12 -3.28
C LYS A 18 -10.55 -12.96 -2.25
N GLN A 19 -11.44 -13.83 -2.70
CA GLN A 19 -12.18 -14.74 -1.82
C GLN A 19 -11.24 -15.76 -1.18
N ILE A 20 -10.31 -16.32 -1.94
CA ILE A 20 -9.29 -17.27 -1.43
C ILE A 20 -8.44 -16.58 -0.36
N GLN A 21 -7.95 -15.39 -0.63
CA GLN A 21 -7.19 -14.59 0.34
C GLN A 21 -7.97 -14.37 1.65
N THR A 22 -9.25 -13.96 1.55
CA THR A 22 -10.11 -13.74 2.71
C THR A 22 -10.31 -15.02 3.54
N ASN A 23 -10.56 -16.15 2.88
CA ASN A 23 -10.74 -17.44 3.55
C ASN A 23 -9.46 -17.87 4.27
N LEU A 24 -8.30 -17.68 3.63
CA LEU A 24 -7.01 -18.05 4.20
C LEU A 24 -6.57 -17.16 5.36
N LEU A 25 -6.98 -15.89 5.42
CA LEU A 25 -6.70 -15.02 6.57
C LEU A 25 -7.25 -15.63 7.87
N GLY A 26 -8.47 -16.15 7.86
CA GLY A 26 -9.06 -16.83 9.01
C GLY A 26 -8.30 -18.10 9.40
N VAL A 27 -7.74 -18.80 8.43
CA VAL A 27 -6.95 -20.02 8.66
C VAL A 27 -5.58 -19.66 9.25
N PHE A 28 -4.91 -18.63 8.73
CA PHE A 28 -3.59 -18.18 9.20
C PHE A 28 -3.62 -17.61 10.61
N ALA A 29 -4.69 -16.90 10.97
CA ALA A 29 -4.87 -16.37 12.32
C ALA A 29 -4.85 -17.46 13.41
N ASN A 30 -5.26 -18.69 13.05
CA ASN A 30 -5.35 -19.81 13.97
C ASN A 30 -4.16 -20.80 13.89
N ASN A 31 -3.38 -20.76 12.81
CA ASN A 31 -2.28 -21.72 12.62
C ASN A 31 -1.24 -21.24 11.59
N ASN A 32 -0.11 -20.75 12.09
CA ASN A 32 1.01 -20.29 11.27
C ASN A 32 1.68 -21.41 10.43
N GLU A 33 1.59 -22.69 10.84
CA GLU A 33 2.18 -23.80 10.09
C GLU A 33 1.47 -24.01 8.75
N ILE A 34 0.17 -23.72 8.70
CA ILE A 34 -0.62 -23.84 7.48
C ILE A 34 -0.13 -22.85 6.42
N ALA A 35 0.27 -21.64 6.81
CA ALA A 35 0.84 -20.67 5.88
C ALA A 35 2.09 -21.21 5.17
N ASN A 36 2.99 -21.86 5.89
CA ASN A 36 4.19 -22.49 5.33
C ASN A 36 3.86 -23.66 4.39
N ILE A 37 2.81 -24.42 4.69
CA ILE A 37 2.36 -25.52 3.82
C ILE A 37 1.82 -24.96 2.50
N ILE A 38 1.00 -23.90 2.59
CA ILE A 38 0.42 -23.25 1.41
C ILE A 38 1.53 -22.61 0.57
N GLU A 39 2.52 -22.00 1.18
CA GLU A 39 3.67 -21.42 0.49
C GLU A 39 4.43 -22.47 -0.32
N LYS A 40 4.76 -23.61 0.26
CA LYS A 40 5.45 -24.72 -0.44
C LYS A 40 4.64 -25.26 -1.62
N GLU A 41 3.33 -25.43 -1.45
CA GLU A 41 2.46 -25.87 -2.53
C GLU A 41 2.39 -24.79 -3.62
N TRP A 42 2.23 -23.53 -3.25
CA TRP A 42 2.22 -22.41 -4.19
C TRP A 42 3.55 -22.31 -4.95
N GLU A 43 4.70 -22.40 -4.31
CA GLU A 43 6.01 -22.39 -4.98
C GLU A 43 6.13 -23.51 -6.03
N THR A 44 5.53 -24.67 -5.76
CA THR A 44 5.51 -25.80 -6.69
C THR A 44 4.63 -25.49 -7.90
N TYR A 45 3.45 -24.89 -7.69
CA TYR A 45 2.56 -24.44 -8.75
C TYR A 45 3.16 -23.27 -9.53
N TRP A 46 3.72 -22.28 -8.85
CA TRP A 46 4.33 -21.12 -9.46
C TRP A 46 5.45 -21.46 -10.45
N LYS A 47 6.26 -22.49 -10.15
CA LYS A 47 7.29 -22.96 -11.11
C LYS A 47 6.72 -23.39 -12.45
N LYS A 48 5.50 -23.89 -12.49
CA LYS A 48 4.79 -24.36 -13.70
C LYS A 48 3.94 -23.27 -14.35
N HIS A 49 3.50 -22.28 -13.60
CA HIS A 49 2.52 -21.28 -14.02
C HIS A 49 3.07 -19.84 -13.96
N LYS A 50 4.35 -19.67 -14.28
CA LYS A 50 5.05 -18.36 -14.24
C LYS A 50 4.46 -17.29 -15.15
N ASP A 51 3.57 -17.66 -16.06
CA ASP A 51 2.88 -16.76 -16.99
C ASP A 51 1.47 -16.39 -16.51
N ASN A 52 1.07 -16.81 -15.30
CA ASN A 52 -0.22 -16.49 -14.72
C ASN A 52 -0.10 -15.35 -13.71
N PRO A 53 -0.62 -14.13 -13.99
CA PRO A 53 -0.52 -12.99 -13.12
C PRO A 53 -1.23 -13.20 -11.78
N TYR A 54 -2.30 -13.97 -11.74
CA TYR A 54 -3.05 -14.22 -10.50
C TYR A 54 -2.29 -15.10 -9.51
N PHE A 55 -1.52 -16.08 -10.03
CA PHE A 55 -0.60 -16.86 -9.19
C PHE A 55 0.52 -15.99 -8.63
N ALA A 56 1.03 -15.06 -9.43
CA ALA A 56 2.03 -14.12 -8.99
C ALA A 56 1.48 -13.17 -7.91
N GLN A 57 0.30 -12.60 -8.11
CA GLN A 57 -0.39 -11.74 -7.13
C GLN A 57 -0.72 -12.50 -5.83
N PHE A 58 -1.16 -13.75 -5.95
CA PHE A 58 -1.35 -14.60 -4.77
C PHE A 58 -0.04 -14.80 -4.00
N GLY A 59 1.08 -14.99 -4.68
CA GLY A 59 2.40 -15.12 -4.09
C GLY A 59 2.84 -13.85 -3.34
N VAL A 60 2.62 -12.66 -3.91
CA VAL A 60 2.90 -11.38 -3.22
C VAL A 60 2.13 -11.31 -1.91
N TRP A 61 0.82 -11.58 -1.96
CA TRP A 61 -0.01 -11.61 -0.76
C TRP A 61 0.47 -12.65 0.26
N LEU A 62 0.79 -13.86 -0.19
CA LEU A 62 1.24 -14.96 0.68
C LEU A 62 2.57 -14.64 1.38
N TYR A 63 3.54 -14.06 0.66
CA TYR A 63 4.78 -13.59 1.25
C TYR A 63 4.56 -12.44 2.24
N ASN A 64 3.55 -11.57 2.03
CA ASN A 64 3.16 -10.57 3.03
C ASN A 64 2.65 -11.23 4.31
N GLN A 65 1.79 -12.27 4.21
CA GLN A 65 1.26 -13.00 5.37
C GLN A 65 2.36 -13.74 6.14
N THR A 66 3.35 -14.28 5.44
CA THR A 66 4.49 -14.99 6.04
C THR A 66 5.66 -14.05 6.40
N LYS A 67 5.47 -12.73 6.29
CA LYS A 67 6.44 -11.67 6.62
C LYS A 67 7.75 -11.77 5.82
N GLN A 68 7.72 -12.36 4.65
CA GLN A 68 8.84 -12.45 3.71
C GLN A 68 8.83 -11.24 2.75
N TYR A 69 8.87 -10.05 3.31
CA TYR A 69 8.63 -8.79 2.58
C TYR A 69 9.62 -8.53 1.44
N ASP A 70 10.88 -8.98 1.55
CA ASP A 70 11.85 -8.85 0.44
C ASP A 70 11.42 -9.71 -0.77
N LYS A 71 10.97 -10.96 -0.54
CA LYS A 71 10.45 -11.81 -1.62
C LYS A 71 9.18 -11.21 -2.24
N SER A 72 8.30 -10.68 -1.40
CA SER A 72 7.07 -10.02 -1.83
C SER A 72 7.38 -8.82 -2.73
N PHE A 73 8.28 -7.95 -2.31
CA PHE A 73 8.71 -6.77 -3.06
C PHE A 73 9.32 -7.15 -4.43
N GLU A 74 10.24 -8.12 -4.45
CA GLU A 74 10.86 -8.56 -5.71
C GLU A 74 9.85 -9.23 -6.66
N LEU A 75 8.89 -9.99 -6.12
CA LEU A 75 7.82 -10.56 -6.92
C LEU A 75 6.88 -9.49 -7.47
N ALA A 76 6.54 -8.46 -6.68
CA ALA A 76 5.75 -7.32 -7.15
C ALA A 76 6.45 -6.57 -8.30
N LYS A 77 7.78 -6.41 -8.25
CA LYS A 77 8.56 -5.85 -9.38
C LYS A 77 8.51 -6.73 -10.63
N GLN A 78 8.57 -8.05 -10.46
CA GLN A 78 8.45 -8.98 -11.60
C GLN A 78 7.06 -8.87 -12.24
N ILE A 79 6.00 -8.73 -11.44
CA ILE A 79 4.64 -8.54 -11.93
C ILE A 79 4.52 -7.24 -12.73
N ASP A 80 5.02 -6.14 -12.17
CA ASP A 80 5.00 -4.83 -12.84
C ASP A 80 5.67 -4.89 -14.22
N ASN A 81 6.83 -5.52 -14.31
CA ASN A 81 7.57 -5.62 -15.57
C ASN A 81 6.96 -6.61 -16.58
N LYS A 82 6.32 -7.66 -16.10
CA LYS A 82 5.88 -8.77 -16.98
C LYS A 82 4.41 -8.70 -17.35
N PHE A 83 3.55 -8.20 -16.45
CA PHE A 83 2.10 -8.31 -16.59
C PHE A 83 1.35 -6.98 -16.53
N GLU A 84 2.01 -5.91 -16.09
CA GLU A 84 1.37 -4.62 -15.84
C GLU A 84 1.90 -3.50 -16.72
N ASP A 85 2.71 -3.83 -17.72
CA ASP A 85 3.33 -2.86 -18.66
C ASP A 85 4.00 -1.68 -17.93
N GLY A 86 4.56 -1.95 -16.75
CA GLY A 86 5.21 -0.95 -15.93
C GLY A 86 4.26 0.00 -15.18
N SER A 87 2.95 -0.28 -15.10
CA SER A 87 2.00 0.58 -14.37
C SER A 87 2.25 0.62 -12.87
N GLY A 88 2.74 -0.49 -12.28
CA GLY A 88 3.06 -0.61 -10.86
C GLY A 88 1.87 -0.83 -9.95
N ALA A 89 0.73 -1.32 -10.46
CA ALA A 89 -0.48 -1.54 -9.66
C ALA A 89 -0.23 -2.46 -8.46
N THR A 90 0.43 -3.60 -8.67
CA THR A 90 0.76 -4.54 -7.59
C THR A 90 1.78 -3.94 -6.60
N MET A 91 2.75 -3.16 -7.07
CA MET A 91 3.73 -2.49 -6.21
C MET A 91 3.06 -1.42 -5.34
N LEU A 92 2.12 -0.67 -5.89
CA LEU A 92 1.34 0.30 -5.13
C LEU A 92 0.54 -0.39 -4.01
N SER A 93 -0.18 -1.47 -4.35
CA SER A 93 -0.93 -2.27 -3.37
C SER A 93 -0.01 -2.85 -2.28
N PHE A 94 1.18 -3.37 -2.66
CA PHE A 94 2.19 -3.80 -1.70
C PHE A 94 2.60 -2.66 -0.75
N GLY A 95 2.86 -1.46 -1.28
CA GLY A 95 3.21 -0.29 -0.46
C GLY A 95 2.10 0.12 0.51
N GLU A 96 0.84 0.09 0.07
CA GLU A 96 -0.34 0.35 0.90
C GLU A 96 -0.48 -0.70 2.02
N ASP A 97 -0.28 -1.99 1.72
CA ASP A 97 -0.28 -3.08 2.71
C ASP A 97 0.84 -2.90 3.75
N MET A 98 2.03 -2.52 3.31
CA MET A 98 3.18 -2.28 4.19
C MET A 98 2.93 -1.07 5.10
N LEU A 99 2.35 0.00 4.57
CA LEU A 99 1.96 1.16 5.37
C LEU A 99 0.91 0.78 6.43
N ASN A 100 -0.13 0.03 6.04
CA ASN A 100 -1.21 -0.39 6.92
C ASN A 100 -0.73 -1.32 8.04
N SER A 101 0.22 -2.20 7.75
CA SER A 101 0.85 -3.11 8.71
C SER A 101 2.02 -2.50 9.48
N ASN A 102 2.25 -1.20 9.34
CA ASN A 102 3.32 -0.43 9.98
C ASN A 102 4.76 -0.90 9.63
N ASN A 103 4.93 -1.50 8.45
CA ASN A 103 6.24 -1.87 7.89
C ASN A 103 6.80 -0.72 7.04
N LEU A 104 7.13 0.40 7.70
CA LEU A 104 7.39 1.69 7.03
C LEU A 104 8.59 1.66 6.07
N ASP A 105 9.61 0.84 6.34
CA ASP A 105 10.79 0.71 5.46
C ASP A 105 10.40 0.07 4.10
N TYR A 106 9.51 -0.92 4.10
CA TYR A 106 9.03 -1.54 2.87
C TYR A 106 8.02 -0.66 2.13
N ALA A 107 7.19 0.10 2.86
CA ALA A 107 6.35 1.13 2.26
C ALA A 107 7.22 2.18 1.53
N LEU A 108 8.33 2.62 2.16
CA LEU A 108 9.29 3.55 1.54
C LEU A 108 9.97 2.96 0.31
N LYS A 109 10.36 1.68 0.34
CA LYS A 109 10.91 0.98 -0.85
C LYS A 109 9.91 1.01 -2.02
N ALA A 110 8.62 0.74 -1.75
CA ALA A 110 7.56 0.77 -2.76
C ALA A 110 7.35 2.18 -3.33
N VAL A 111 7.23 3.18 -2.46
CA VAL A 111 7.11 4.60 -2.85
C VAL A 111 8.28 5.01 -3.75
N ASN A 112 9.52 4.72 -3.35
CA ASN A 112 10.71 5.05 -4.13
C ASN A 112 10.74 4.34 -5.49
N TYR A 113 10.27 3.11 -5.56
CA TYR A 113 10.13 2.40 -6.83
C TYR A 113 9.11 3.06 -7.74
N MET A 114 7.93 3.40 -7.21
CA MET A 114 6.85 4.01 -7.96
C MET A 114 7.17 5.42 -8.44
N LEU A 115 7.77 6.26 -7.60
CA LEU A 115 8.12 7.65 -7.96
C LEU A 115 9.16 7.73 -9.09
N LYS A 116 10.01 6.72 -9.26
CA LYS A 116 10.97 6.64 -10.40
C LYS A 116 10.30 6.50 -11.75
N LYS A 117 9.01 6.10 -11.79
CA LYS A 117 8.24 6.02 -13.04
C LYS A 117 7.85 7.39 -13.61
N GLY A 118 7.96 8.44 -12.80
CA GLY A 118 7.70 9.83 -13.22
C GLY A 118 6.26 10.27 -13.03
N LYS A 119 6.02 11.55 -13.36
CA LYS A 119 4.73 12.20 -13.13
C LYS A 119 3.60 11.70 -14.05
N ASP A 120 3.95 11.18 -15.21
CA ASP A 120 2.99 10.68 -16.20
C ASP A 120 2.53 9.24 -15.90
N ALA A 121 3.07 8.61 -14.84
CA ALA A 121 2.67 7.28 -14.44
C ALA A 121 1.22 7.23 -13.97
N VAL A 122 0.48 6.19 -14.39
CA VAL A 122 -0.97 6.01 -14.10
C VAL A 122 -1.31 6.17 -12.62
N PHE A 123 -0.44 5.70 -11.73
CA PHE A 123 -0.65 5.75 -10.28
C PHE A 123 0.18 6.82 -9.58
N TYR A 124 0.67 7.83 -10.30
CA TYR A 124 1.51 8.86 -9.69
C TYR A 124 0.84 9.57 -8.51
N GLN A 125 -0.40 10.04 -8.68
CA GLN A 125 -1.16 10.71 -7.60
C GLN A 125 -1.34 9.78 -6.39
N ARG A 126 -1.73 8.52 -6.60
CA ARG A 126 -1.88 7.54 -5.51
C ARG A 126 -0.55 7.25 -4.82
N CYS A 127 0.54 7.20 -5.56
CA CYS A 127 1.88 7.06 -4.98
C CYS A 127 2.26 8.27 -4.14
N LYS A 128 1.89 9.49 -4.55
CA LYS A 128 2.10 10.72 -3.76
C LYS A 128 1.26 10.72 -2.48
N ILE A 129 0.02 10.23 -2.54
CA ILE A 129 -0.83 10.02 -1.36
C ILE A 129 -0.16 9.02 -0.39
N LEU A 130 0.28 7.87 -0.89
CA LEU A 130 1.00 6.86 -0.09
C LEU A 130 2.28 7.43 0.54
N SER A 131 3.05 8.21 -0.23
CA SER A 131 4.27 8.88 0.24
C SER A 131 3.99 9.84 1.40
N LEU A 132 2.93 10.64 1.28
CA LEU A 132 2.59 11.63 2.30
C LEU A 132 2.01 10.97 3.56
N SER A 133 1.18 9.93 3.40
CA SER A 133 0.69 9.11 4.52
C SER A 133 1.84 8.40 5.25
N LEU A 134 2.88 7.98 4.52
CA LEU A 134 4.11 7.43 5.12
C LEU A 134 4.86 8.50 5.93
N SER A 135 5.07 9.70 5.36
CA SER A 135 5.70 10.84 6.06
C SER A 135 4.94 11.18 7.36
N TYR A 136 3.61 11.21 7.30
CA TYR A 136 2.78 11.43 8.49
C TYR A 136 2.95 10.33 9.54
N LYS A 137 2.92 9.05 9.16
CA LYS A 137 3.15 7.93 10.10
C LYS A 137 4.55 7.99 10.73
N GLN A 138 5.57 8.30 9.95
CA GLN A 138 6.94 8.48 10.45
C GLN A 138 7.00 9.66 11.44
N PHE A 139 6.33 10.77 11.13
CA PHE A 139 6.26 11.93 12.02
C PHE A 139 5.58 11.58 13.33
N ILE A 140 4.40 10.94 13.35
CA ILE A 140 3.71 10.61 14.60
C ILE A 140 4.47 9.60 15.45
N SER A 141 5.22 8.67 14.83
CA SER A 141 6.03 7.66 15.53
C SER A 141 7.32 8.21 16.14
N LYS A 142 7.78 9.37 15.66
CA LYS A 142 9.05 9.96 16.10
C LYS A 142 8.91 10.64 17.47
N ASN A 143 9.83 10.32 18.40
CA ASN A 143 9.89 10.94 19.72
C ASN A 143 11.35 11.04 20.20
N PRO A 144 11.90 12.22 20.53
CA PRO A 144 11.27 13.54 20.38
C PRO A 144 11.19 13.98 18.91
N LYS A 145 10.22 14.86 18.64
CA LYS A 145 10.12 15.58 17.36
C LYS A 145 10.97 16.83 17.39
N THR A 146 11.62 17.15 16.28
CA THR A 146 12.38 18.38 16.10
C THR A 146 11.58 19.42 15.34
N GLU A 147 11.92 20.71 15.45
CA GLU A 147 11.31 21.77 14.65
C GLU A 147 11.34 21.46 13.14
N LYS A 148 12.44 20.88 12.66
CA LYS A 148 12.58 20.45 11.28
C LYS A 148 11.52 19.43 10.86
N ASP A 149 11.09 18.54 11.75
CA ASP A 149 10.08 17.53 11.44
C ASP A 149 8.72 18.18 11.15
N PHE A 150 8.35 19.20 11.93
CA PHE A 150 7.11 19.96 11.72
C PHE A 150 7.15 20.73 10.40
N ILE A 151 8.23 21.48 10.16
CA ILE A 151 8.41 22.27 8.92
C ILE A 151 8.41 21.35 7.70
N THR A 152 9.07 20.21 7.76
CA THR A 152 9.13 19.26 6.64
C THR A 152 7.74 18.75 6.29
N LEU A 153 6.99 18.27 7.27
CA LEU A 153 5.66 17.70 7.03
C LEU A 153 4.66 18.78 6.57
N GLU A 154 4.70 20.00 7.13
CA GLU A 154 3.89 21.13 6.66
C GLU A 154 4.18 21.46 5.19
N ASN A 155 5.45 21.51 4.82
CA ASN A 155 5.86 21.77 3.43
C ASN A 155 5.42 20.62 2.50
N ASP A 156 5.48 19.38 2.95
CA ASP A 156 5.04 18.22 2.17
C ASP A 156 3.53 18.32 1.85
N TYR A 157 2.70 18.67 2.84
CA TYR A 157 1.26 18.91 2.63
C TYR A 157 1.02 20.06 1.67
N ASN A 158 1.67 21.21 1.89
CA ASN A 158 1.50 22.39 1.04
C ASN A 158 1.92 22.12 -0.41
N ASN A 159 3.01 21.38 -0.62
CA ASN A 159 3.47 21.01 -1.96
C ASN A 159 2.52 20.00 -2.63
N PHE A 160 1.95 19.08 -1.86
CA PHE A 160 0.96 18.14 -2.36
C PHE A 160 -0.28 18.87 -2.89
N PHE A 161 -0.84 19.83 -2.13
CA PHE A 161 -2.03 20.57 -2.54
C PHE A 161 -1.78 21.71 -3.55
N LYS A 162 -0.51 22.04 -3.83
CA LYS A 162 -0.16 22.83 -5.04
C LYS A 162 -0.21 21.99 -6.32
N GLU A 163 0.03 20.68 -6.20
CA GLU A 163 0.04 19.75 -7.32
C GLU A 163 -1.33 19.08 -7.54
N PHE A 164 -2.07 18.82 -6.48
CA PHE A 164 -3.36 18.11 -6.51
C PHE A 164 -4.45 18.91 -5.82
N SER A 165 -5.63 18.99 -6.46
CA SER A 165 -6.80 19.66 -5.89
C SER A 165 -7.42 18.83 -4.75
N TYR A 166 -8.25 19.49 -3.93
CA TYR A 166 -9.16 18.81 -3.02
C TYR A 166 -10.15 17.99 -3.85
N SER A 167 -10.20 16.69 -3.58
CA SER A 167 -11.05 15.71 -4.26
C SER A 167 -11.34 14.55 -3.34
N LYS A 168 -12.23 13.67 -3.77
CA LYS A 168 -12.54 12.44 -3.04
C LYS A 168 -11.29 11.55 -2.86
N GLU A 169 -10.42 11.53 -3.86
CA GLU A 169 -9.17 10.75 -3.84
C GLU A 169 -8.14 11.31 -2.85
N THR A 170 -8.17 12.63 -2.59
CA THR A 170 -7.24 13.31 -1.69
C THR A 170 -7.82 13.53 -0.28
N PHE A 171 -9.05 13.09 -0.02
CA PHE A 171 -9.76 13.36 1.23
C PHE A 171 -9.02 12.85 2.47
N GLU A 172 -8.41 11.66 2.37
CA GLU A 172 -7.60 11.13 3.48
C GLU A 172 -6.44 12.06 3.86
N ILE A 173 -5.80 12.68 2.87
CA ILE A 173 -4.72 13.64 3.10
C ILE A 173 -5.23 14.94 3.72
N ILE A 174 -6.44 15.38 3.32
CA ILE A 174 -7.07 16.55 3.96
C ILE A 174 -7.31 16.28 5.44
N LEU A 175 -7.82 15.09 5.80
CA LEU A 175 -8.00 14.70 7.21
C LEU A 175 -6.68 14.62 7.98
N GLN A 176 -5.63 14.04 7.38
CA GLN A 176 -4.31 13.96 8.01
C GLN A 176 -3.72 15.36 8.23
N MET A 177 -3.81 16.25 7.24
CA MET A 177 -3.34 17.63 7.35
C MET A 177 -4.14 18.41 8.40
N GLY A 178 -5.46 18.24 8.46
CA GLY A 178 -6.32 18.84 9.49
C GLY A 178 -5.91 18.42 10.90
N ASN A 179 -5.68 17.13 11.12
CA ASN A 179 -5.15 16.62 12.39
C ASN A 179 -3.77 17.21 12.72
N PHE A 180 -2.88 17.29 11.75
CA PHE A 180 -1.56 17.86 11.93
C PHE A 180 -1.64 19.35 12.30
N PHE A 181 -2.46 20.13 11.62
CA PHE A 181 -2.65 21.56 11.89
C PHE A 181 -3.27 21.81 13.27
N ALA A 182 -4.33 21.08 13.60
CA ALA A 182 -5.05 21.28 14.87
C ALA A 182 -4.21 20.86 16.09
N PHE A 183 -3.54 19.72 16.04
CA PHE A 183 -2.96 19.09 17.24
C PHE A 183 -1.43 19.20 17.36
N TYR A 184 -0.74 19.50 16.25
CA TYR A 184 0.73 19.50 16.29
C TYR A 184 1.36 20.88 16.06
N ILE A 185 0.74 21.76 15.26
CA ILE A 185 1.30 23.08 14.97
C ILE A 185 0.43 24.25 15.45
N ASN A 186 -0.60 23.95 16.26
CA ASN A 186 -1.49 24.95 16.89
C ASN A 186 -2.17 25.91 15.88
N LYS A 187 -2.65 25.35 14.78
CA LYS A 187 -3.40 26.08 13.74
C LYS A 187 -4.84 25.55 13.60
N PRO A 188 -5.66 25.50 14.67
CA PRO A 188 -6.97 24.88 14.65
C PRO A 188 -7.95 25.57 13.70
N GLN A 189 -7.86 26.90 13.51
CA GLN A 189 -8.74 27.62 12.61
C GLN A 189 -8.45 27.23 11.15
N GLU A 190 -7.17 27.17 10.74
CA GLU A 190 -6.79 26.72 9.40
C GLU A 190 -7.27 25.28 9.13
N ALA A 191 -7.23 24.41 10.16
CA ALA A 191 -7.76 23.05 10.06
C ALA A 191 -9.28 23.03 9.81
N VAL A 192 -10.03 23.85 10.54
CA VAL A 192 -11.50 23.98 10.36
C VAL A 192 -11.82 24.50 8.96
N ASP A 193 -11.21 25.62 8.55
CA ASP A 193 -11.47 26.25 7.24
C ASP A 193 -11.23 25.27 6.08
N MET A 194 -10.17 24.47 6.17
CA MET A 194 -9.81 23.47 5.17
C MET A 194 -10.82 22.30 5.13
N LEU A 195 -11.27 21.82 6.29
CA LEU A 195 -12.26 20.75 6.38
C LEU A 195 -13.64 21.23 5.90
N GLU A 196 -14.04 22.46 6.22
CA GLU A 196 -15.27 23.07 5.71
C GLU A 196 -15.23 23.24 4.19
N GLU A 197 -14.08 23.64 3.63
CA GLU A 197 -13.89 23.69 2.17
C GLU A 197 -14.09 22.31 1.54
N ALA A 198 -13.54 21.27 2.13
CA ALA A 198 -13.71 19.89 1.63
C ALA A 198 -15.17 19.44 1.67
N ILE A 199 -15.88 19.72 2.77
CA ILE A 199 -17.31 19.42 2.93
C ILE A 199 -18.15 20.19 1.89
N ASN A 200 -17.88 21.48 1.68
CA ASN A 200 -18.58 22.31 0.70
C ASN A 200 -18.37 21.84 -0.74
N LYS A 201 -17.26 21.14 -1.01
CA LYS A 201 -16.99 20.48 -2.30
C LYS A 201 -17.64 19.11 -2.42
N GLY A 202 -18.32 18.60 -1.37
CA GLY A 202 -19.07 17.37 -1.39
C GLY A 202 -18.24 16.12 -1.04
N PHE A 203 -17.16 16.28 -0.26
CA PHE A 203 -16.31 15.15 0.19
C PHE A 203 -16.53 14.84 1.67
#